data_42765c7a6390b3efa87d8ee55eb46ee0
#
_entry.id   42765c7a6390b3efa87d8ee55eb46ee0
#
_cell.length_a   1.000
_cell.length_b   1.000
_cell.length_c   1.000
_cell.angle_alpha   90.00
_cell.angle_beta   90.00
_cell.angle_gamma   90.00
#
_symmetry.space_group_name_H-M   'P 1'
#
loop_
_entity.id
_entity.type
_entity.pdbx_description
1 polymer ?
#
loop_
_entity_poly.entity_id
_entity_poly.type
_entity_poly.pdbx_seq_one_letter_code
_entity_poly.pdbx_strand_id
1 'polypeptide(L)'
;MSQTQQPLSVYVDGQGEQTILMIHGWPDTYRVWDEQVAALSPHYRCVRVTLPNFNQQGARHAYRFGDVVAMINQVVDEVSPNKPVILLIHDWGCVFGYQFYRQYPHKVSHLISIDIGDALSKDYLKSLKAYQALMIVSYQLNLAAAWFLPEAIGTH
;
A
#
# COMPACT_ATOMS: atom_id res chain seq x y z
N MET A 1 7.51 -2.68 -26.34
CA MET A 1 8.64 -2.73 -25.40
C MET A 1 8.06 -3.04 -24.03
N SER A 2 8.27 -4.26 -23.55
CA SER A 2 7.83 -4.67 -22.21
C SER A 2 8.72 -3.93 -21.21
N GLN A 3 8.16 -2.95 -20.51
CA GLN A 3 8.83 -2.38 -19.34
C GLN A 3 8.90 -3.49 -18.30
N THR A 4 10.10 -3.91 -17.96
CA THR A 4 10.35 -4.79 -16.82
C THR A 4 9.88 -4.03 -15.58
N GLN A 5 8.70 -4.40 -15.05
CA GLN A 5 8.20 -3.86 -13.80
C GLN A 5 9.22 -4.20 -12.72
N GLN A 6 9.73 -3.19 -12.01
CA GLN A 6 10.56 -3.45 -10.84
C GLN A 6 9.67 -4.08 -9.77
N PRO A 7 10.06 -5.25 -9.24
CA PRO A 7 9.28 -5.89 -8.19
C PRO A 7 9.24 -5.01 -6.94
N LEU A 8 8.18 -5.15 -6.13
CA LEU A 8 8.10 -4.52 -4.82
C LEU A 8 9.26 -5.01 -3.94
N SER A 9 9.82 -4.12 -3.13
CA SER A 9 10.73 -4.55 -2.08
C SER A 9 9.94 -5.28 -1.00
N VAL A 10 10.30 -6.52 -0.71
CA VAL A 10 9.59 -7.40 0.21
C VAL A 10 10.49 -7.75 1.39
N TYR A 11 9.96 -7.64 2.60
CA TYR A 11 10.64 -7.96 3.86
C TYR A 11 9.79 -8.96 4.62
N VAL A 12 10.41 -10.06 5.07
CA VAL A 12 9.72 -11.16 5.72
C VAL A 12 10.31 -11.40 7.10
N ASP A 13 9.44 -11.41 8.11
CA ASP A 13 9.78 -11.68 9.51
C ASP A 13 8.82 -12.72 10.08
N GLY A 14 9.33 -13.59 10.95
CA GLY A 14 8.54 -14.67 11.56
C GLY A 14 8.31 -15.85 10.61
N GLN A 15 7.84 -16.97 11.19
CA GLN A 15 7.65 -18.25 10.49
C GLN A 15 6.27 -18.87 10.80
N GLY A 16 5.31 -18.07 11.28
CA GLY A 16 3.95 -18.53 11.54
C GLY A 16 3.27 -19.05 10.27
N GLU A 17 2.35 -19.98 10.42
CA GLU A 17 1.63 -20.56 9.28
C GLU A 17 0.74 -19.56 8.54
N GLN A 18 0.19 -18.58 9.26
CA GLN A 18 -0.66 -17.54 8.68
C GLN A 18 0.18 -16.33 8.30
N THR A 19 0.06 -15.91 7.04
CA THR A 19 0.76 -14.73 6.52
C THR A 19 -0.07 -13.48 6.72
N ILE A 20 0.56 -12.42 7.24
CA ILE A 20 0.03 -11.05 7.27
C ILE A 20 0.80 -10.24 6.22
N LEU A 21 0.12 -9.77 5.18
CA LEU A 21 0.68 -8.82 4.22
C LEU A 21 0.38 -7.40 4.67
N MET A 22 1.42 -6.61 4.90
CA MET A 22 1.36 -5.25 5.43
C MET A 22 1.73 -4.25 4.34
N ILE A 23 0.81 -3.33 4.00
CA ILE A 23 0.99 -2.32 2.96
C ILE A 23 0.85 -0.93 3.59
N HIS A 24 1.94 -0.16 3.53
CA HIS A 24 2.03 1.20 4.08
C HIS A 24 1.43 2.24 3.12
N GLY A 25 1.43 3.50 3.55
CA GLY A 25 1.06 4.65 2.75
C GLY A 25 2.10 5.77 2.77
N TRP A 26 1.68 6.99 2.48
CA TRP A 26 2.51 8.18 2.44
C TRP A 26 2.61 8.84 3.83
N PRO A 27 3.78 9.35 4.23
CA PRO A 27 5.08 9.33 3.54
C PRO A 27 5.97 8.15 3.92
N ASP A 28 5.38 7.09 4.43
CA ASP A 28 6.06 5.97 5.07
C ASP A 28 6.68 4.97 4.08
N THR A 29 7.36 3.99 4.67
CA THR A 29 7.88 2.81 4.02
C THR A 29 7.44 1.57 4.83
N TYR A 30 7.93 0.38 4.49
CA TYR A 30 7.71 -0.84 5.27
C TYR A 30 8.01 -0.68 6.77
N ARG A 31 8.82 0.31 7.16
CA ARG A 31 9.25 0.55 8.56
C ARG A 31 8.12 1.02 9.47
N VAL A 32 7.05 1.58 8.94
CA VAL A 32 5.87 1.96 9.75
C VAL A 32 5.30 0.76 10.52
N TRP A 33 5.62 -0.45 10.08
CA TRP A 33 5.17 -1.71 10.66
C TRP A 33 6.16 -2.35 11.65
N ASP A 34 7.28 -1.70 11.97
CA ASP A 34 8.34 -2.31 12.81
C ASP A 34 7.83 -2.77 14.17
N GLU A 35 6.97 -1.98 14.83
CA GLU A 35 6.38 -2.34 16.14
C GLU A 35 5.35 -3.47 16.03
N GLN A 36 4.52 -3.45 14.98
CA GLN A 36 3.56 -4.51 14.71
C GLN A 36 4.27 -5.83 14.40
N VAL A 37 5.35 -5.77 13.65
CA VAL A 37 6.18 -6.95 13.35
C VAL A 37 6.81 -7.50 14.62
N ALA A 38 7.36 -6.65 15.49
CA ALA A 38 7.92 -7.09 16.77
C ALA A 38 6.90 -7.85 17.63
N ALA A 39 5.64 -7.40 17.61
CA ALA A 39 4.56 -8.05 18.37
C ALA A 39 4.00 -9.31 17.69
N LEU A 40 3.92 -9.34 16.35
CA LEU A 40 3.18 -10.35 15.59
C LEU A 40 4.06 -11.48 15.05
N SER A 41 5.34 -11.23 14.78
CA SER A 41 6.25 -12.21 14.19
C SER A 41 6.48 -13.49 15.01
N PRO A 42 6.29 -13.51 16.35
CA PRO A 42 6.33 -14.78 17.10
C PRO A 42 5.22 -15.77 16.70
N HIS A 43 4.11 -15.29 16.13
CA HIS A 43 2.91 -16.09 15.86
C HIS A 43 2.55 -16.14 14.37
N TYR A 44 2.95 -15.13 13.59
CA TYR A 44 2.59 -14.95 12.20
C TYR A 44 3.84 -14.82 11.32
N ARG A 45 3.66 -15.10 10.04
CA ARG A 45 4.61 -14.70 9.01
C ARG A 45 4.25 -13.29 8.54
N CYS A 46 5.02 -12.30 9.00
CA CYS A 46 4.81 -10.88 8.67
C CYS A 46 5.56 -10.56 7.37
N VAL A 47 4.82 -10.16 6.36
CA VAL A 47 5.35 -9.75 5.05
C VAL A 47 5.05 -8.27 4.87
N ARG A 48 6.08 -7.46 4.79
CA ARG A 48 6.00 -6.01 4.57
C ARG A 48 6.46 -5.68 3.16
N VAL A 49 5.80 -4.76 2.50
CA VAL A 49 6.23 -4.27 1.19
C VAL A 49 6.51 -2.78 1.24
N THR A 50 7.43 -2.31 0.40
CA THR A 50 7.55 -0.88 0.09
C THR A 50 6.91 -0.63 -1.26
N LEU A 51 5.92 0.26 -1.29
CA LEU A 51 5.24 0.67 -2.51
C LEU A 51 6.22 1.35 -3.50
N PRO A 52 5.97 1.27 -4.81
CA PRO A 52 6.85 1.87 -5.81
C PRO A 52 6.97 3.39 -5.60
N ASN A 53 8.16 3.94 -5.77
CA ASN A 53 8.49 5.36 -5.57
C ASN A 53 8.43 5.89 -4.12
N PHE A 54 8.17 5.04 -3.13
CA PHE A 54 8.18 5.42 -1.72
C PHE A 54 9.55 5.23 -1.05
N ASN A 55 10.48 4.53 -1.69
CA ASN A 55 11.88 4.56 -1.32
C ASN A 55 12.52 5.81 -1.96
N GLN A 56 13.18 6.61 -1.18
CA GLN A 56 13.83 7.85 -1.65
C GLN A 56 15.05 7.61 -2.56
N GLN A 57 15.40 6.36 -2.84
CA GLN A 57 16.57 5.98 -3.62
C GLN A 57 16.14 5.46 -5.00
N GLY A 58 16.57 6.16 -6.04
CA GLY A 58 16.40 5.72 -7.41
C GLY A 58 15.56 6.66 -8.30
N ALA A 59 15.53 6.34 -9.59
CA ALA A 59 14.72 7.07 -10.55
C ALA A 59 13.23 6.82 -10.29
N ARG A 60 12.43 7.88 -10.30
CA ARG A 60 10.97 7.78 -10.20
C ARG A 60 10.40 7.25 -11.51
N HIS A 61 9.54 6.25 -11.40
CA HIS A 61 8.84 5.67 -12.55
C HIS A 61 7.34 5.91 -12.42
N ALA A 62 6.69 6.21 -13.55
CA ALA A 62 5.23 6.29 -13.58
C ALA A 62 4.64 4.87 -13.64
N TYR A 63 3.83 4.51 -12.65
CA TYR A 63 3.08 3.26 -12.61
C TYR A 63 1.59 3.54 -12.78
N ARG A 64 0.91 2.70 -13.54
CA ARG A 64 -0.55 2.70 -13.55
C ARG A 64 -1.05 2.08 -12.26
N PHE A 65 -2.22 2.48 -11.83
CA PHE A 65 -2.85 1.94 -10.64
C PHE A 65 -2.93 0.39 -10.65
N GLY A 66 -3.34 -0.17 -11.79
CA GLY A 66 -3.41 -1.62 -11.99
C GLY A 66 -2.06 -2.34 -11.92
N ASP A 67 -0.97 -1.66 -12.29
CA ASP A 67 0.38 -2.26 -12.23
C ASP A 67 0.78 -2.51 -10.78
N VAL A 68 0.48 -1.57 -9.87
CA VAL A 68 0.77 -1.74 -8.44
C VAL A 68 -0.07 -2.88 -7.84
N VAL A 69 -1.34 -2.99 -8.22
CA VAL A 69 -2.21 -4.11 -7.79
C VAL A 69 -1.67 -5.45 -8.31
N ALA A 70 -1.18 -5.50 -9.55
CA ALA A 70 -0.57 -6.70 -10.11
C ALA A 70 0.74 -7.09 -9.37
N MET A 71 1.56 -6.12 -8.98
CA MET A 71 2.76 -6.36 -8.15
C MET A 71 2.39 -6.93 -6.78
N ILE A 72 1.34 -6.40 -6.12
CA ILE A 72 0.84 -6.94 -4.86
C ILE A 72 0.37 -8.39 -5.05
N ASN A 73 -0.35 -8.66 -6.14
CA ASN A 73 -0.79 -10.02 -6.45
C ASN A 73 0.39 -10.99 -6.62
N GLN A 74 1.45 -10.56 -7.31
CA GLN A 74 2.66 -11.35 -7.48
C GLN A 74 3.32 -11.66 -6.12
N VAL A 75 3.43 -10.67 -5.24
CA VAL A 75 3.96 -10.88 -3.88
C VAL A 75 3.12 -11.92 -3.12
N VAL A 76 1.79 -11.83 -3.17
CA VAL A 76 0.93 -12.81 -2.50
C VAL A 76 1.13 -14.22 -3.05
N ASP A 77 1.26 -14.38 -4.38
CA ASP A 77 1.52 -15.67 -5.01
C ASP A 77 2.87 -16.28 -4.59
N GLU A 78 3.89 -15.44 -4.37
CA GLU A 78 5.21 -15.88 -3.94
C GLU A 78 5.26 -16.23 -2.44
N VAL A 79 4.62 -15.41 -1.57
CA VAL A 79 4.75 -15.57 -0.12
C VAL A 79 3.68 -16.47 0.50
N SER A 80 2.55 -16.65 -0.16
CA SER A 80 1.41 -17.45 0.35
C SER A 80 0.63 -18.14 -0.78
N PRO A 81 1.27 -19.02 -1.58
CA PRO A 81 0.68 -19.59 -2.79
C PRO A 81 -0.56 -20.46 -2.51
N ASN A 82 -0.67 -21.04 -1.32
CA ASN A 82 -1.69 -22.03 -0.99
C ASN A 82 -2.69 -21.60 0.09
N LYS A 83 -2.48 -20.44 0.70
CA LYS A 83 -3.34 -19.94 1.79
C LYS A 83 -3.65 -18.46 1.58
N PRO A 84 -4.90 -18.02 1.86
CA PRO A 84 -5.19 -16.59 1.82
C PRO A 84 -4.46 -15.84 2.92
N VAL A 85 -4.05 -14.61 2.64
CA VAL A 85 -3.35 -13.74 3.60
C VAL A 85 -4.34 -12.93 4.46
N ILE A 86 -3.88 -12.50 5.63
CA ILE A 86 -4.47 -11.36 6.33
C ILE A 86 -3.87 -10.11 5.69
N LEU A 87 -4.70 -9.20 5.22
CA LEU A 87 -4.26 -7.95 4.60
C LEU A 87 -4.38 -6.81 5.62
N LEU A 88 -3.22 -6.27 6.05
CA LEU A 88 -3.13 -5.12 6.94
C LEU A 88 -2.65 -3.90 6.15
N ILE A 89 -3.49 -2.89 6.06
CA ILE A 89 -3.31 -1.76 5.13
C ILE A 89 -3.50 -0.42 5.84
N HIS A 90 -2.72 0.58 5.41
CA HIS A 90 -2.73 1.92 5.97
C HIS A 90 -2.59 2.97 4.85
N ASP A 91 -3.34 4.05 4.94
CA ASP A 91 -3.31 5.22 4.05
C ASP A 91 -3.37 4.83 2.54
N TRP A 92 -2.39 5.17 1.70
CA TRP A 92 -2.33 4.73 0.29
C TRP A 92 -2.36 3.21 0.13
N GLY A 93 -1.83 2.48 1.12
CA GLY A 93 -1.98 1.03 1.18
C GLY A 93 -3.44 0.58 1.19
N CYS A 94 -4.36 1.36 1.79
CA CYS A 94 -5.79 1.09 1.73
C CYS A 94 -6.33 1.19 0.31
N VAL A 95 -5.92 2.21 -0.44
CA VAL A 95 -6.37 2.43 -1.82
C VAL A 95 -6.00 1.24 -2.72
N PHE A 96 -4.75 0.78 -2.67
CA PHE A 96 -4.28 -0.37 -3.43
C PHE A 96 -4.80 -1.70 -2.87
N GLY A 97 -4.84 -1.83 -1.54
CA GLY A 97 -5.28 -3.05 -0.86
C GLY A 97 -6.76 -3.37 -1.07
N TYR A 98 -7.64 -2.36 -1.03
CA TYR A 98 -9.05 -2.57 -1.37
C TYR A 98 -9.23 -3.01 -2.81
N GLN A 99 -8.49 -2.42 -3.74
CA GLN A 99 -8.56 -2.82 -5.14
C GLN A 99 -8.01 -4.24 -5.36
N PHE A 100 -6.94 -4.60 -4.66
CA PHE A 100 -6.43 -5.97 -4.66
C PHE A 100 -7.49 -6.94 -4.13
N TYR A 101 -8.10 -6.66 -2.98
CA TYR A 101 -9.16 -7.48 -2.40
C TYR A 101 -10.35 -7.65 -3.35
N ARG A 102 -10.77 -6.58 -4.04
CA ARG A 102 -11.88 -6.63 -5.01
C ARG A 102 -11.57 -7.52 -6.21
N GLN A 103 -10.31 -7.55 -6.68
CA GLN A 103 -9.90 -8.38 -7.81
C GLN A 103 -9.62 -9.84 -7.39
N TYR A 104 -9.11 -10.05 -6.19
CA TYR A 104 -8.66 -11.34 -5.70
C TYR A 104 -9.22 -11.69 -4.32
N PRO A 105 -10.56 -11.69 -4.11
CA PRO A 105 -11.15 -11.87 -2.79
C PRO A 105 -10.80 -13.22 -2.14
N HIS A 106 -10.57 -14.26 -2.96
CA HIS A 106 -10.19 -15.58 -2.50
C HIS A 106 -8.75 -15.64 -1.91
N LYS A 107 -7.92 -14.64 -2.17
CA LYS A 107 -6.55 -14.53 -1.64
C LYS A 107 -6.46 -13.80 -0.30
N VAL A 108 -7.58 -13.29 0.20
CA VAL A 108 -7.62 -12.52 1.46
C VAL A 108 -8.58 -13.17 2.43
N SER A 109 -8.08 -13.60 3.59
CA SER A 109 -8.90 -14.18 4.65
C SER A 109 -9.53 -13.11 5.55
N HIS A 110 -8.77 -12.09 5.87
CA HIS A 110 -9.19 -10.93 6.68
C HIS A 110 -8.56 -9.67 6.12
N LEU A 111 -9.32 -8.58 6.20
CA LEU A 111 -8.85 -7.26 5.80
C LEU A 111 -8.96 -6.32 7.00
N ILE A 112 -7.82 -5.74 7.39
CA ILE A 112 -7.69 -4.77 8.49
C ILE A 112 -7.16 -3.49 7.88
N SER A 113 -7.98 -2.44 7.88
CA SER A 113 -7.60 -1.13 7.35
C SER A 113 -7.49 -0.11 8.47
N ILE A 114 -6.46 0.71 8.39
CA ILE A 114 -6.17 1.78 9.34
C ILE A 114 -6.20 3.10 8.57
N ASP A 115 -6.92 4.08 9.13
CA ASP A 115 -7.02 5.46 8.66
C ASP A 115 -8.02 5.65 7.51
N ILE A 116 -7.87 5.03 6.36
CA ILE A 116 -8.75 5.22 5.20
C ILE A 116 -9.73 4.05 5.09
N GLY A 117 -11.03 4.35 5.13
CA GLY A 117 -12.09 3.42 4.77
C GLY A 117 -12.18 3.22 3.25
N ASP A 118 -13.25 2.58 2.77
CA ASP A 118 -13.50 2.41 1.33
C ASP A 118 -13.83 3.75 0.65
N ALA A 119 -12.77 4.56 0.45
CA ALA A 119 -12.83 5.91 -0.11
C ALA A 119 -13.34 5.97 -1.57
N LEU A 120 -13.47 4.81 -2.23
CA LEU A 120 -13.94 4.72 -3.62
C LEU A 120 -15.37 4.20 -3.73
N SER A 121 -16.04 3.88 -2.61
CA SER A 121 -17.44 3.48 -2.64
C SER A 121 -18.36 4.64 -3.00
N LYS A 122 -19.43 4.34 -3.75
CA LYS A 122 -20.45 5.35 -4.08
C LYS A 122 -21.09 5.95 -2.84
N ASP A 123 -21.21 5.17 -1.78
CA ASP A 123 -21.86 5.63 -0.53
C ASP A 123 -20.94 6.55 0.25
N TYR A 124 -19.62 6.26 0.29
CA TYR A 124 -18.64 7.19 0.84
C TYR A 124 -18.65 8.53 0.07
N LEU A 125 -18.58 8.49 -1.26
CA LEU A 125 -18.56 9.69 -2.08
C LEU A 125 -19.83 10.55 -1.88
N LYS A 126 -21.00 9.91 -1.70
CA LYS A 126 -22.26 10.61 -1.41
C LYS A 126 -22.31 11.18 0.02
N SER A 127 -21.58 10.59 0.96
CA SER A 127 -21.54 11.05 2.35
C SER A 127 -20.64 12.28 2.56
N LEU A 128 -19.76 12.60 1.60
CA LEU A 128 -18.85 13.73 1.68
C LEU A 128 -19.58 15.07 1.66
N LYS A 129 -19.33 15.89 2.66
CA LYS A 129 -19.73 17.29 2.64
C LYS A 129 -18.82 18.09 1.70
N ALA A 130 -19.33 19.17 1.11
CA ALA A 130 -18.59 19.98 0.14
C ALA A 130 -17.21 20.42 0.63
N TYR A 131 -17.08 20.81 1.90
CA TYR A 131 -15.78 21.22 2.46
C TYR A 131 -14.81 20.05 2.57
N GLN A 132 -15.27 18.82 2.88
CA GLN A 132 -14.43 17.62 2.93
C GLN A 132 -13.92 17.26 1.54
N ALA A 133 -14.78 17.32 0.53
CA ALA A 133 -14.38 17.11 -0.86
C ALA A 133 -13.32 18.15 -1.29
N LEU A 134 -13.51 19.43 -0.91
CA LEU A 134 -12.52 20.49 -1.19
C LEU A 134 -11.17 20.21 -0.49
N MET A 135 -11.19 19.78 0.77
CA MET A 135 -9.96 19.44 1.49
C MET A 135 -9.21 18.26 0.82
N ILE A 136 -9.93 17.21 0.41
CA ILE A 136 -9.35 16.07 -0.29
C ILE A 136 -8.72 16.54 -1.62
N VAL A 137 -9.44 17.33 -2.41
CA VAL A 137 -8.92 17.86 -3.68
C VAL A 137 -7.67 18.74 -3.45
N SER A 138 -7.72 19.63 -2.47
CA SER A 138 -6.60 20.50 -2.13
C SER A 138 -5.37 19.69 -1.70
N TYR A 139 -5.56 18.66 -0.89
CA TYR A 139 -4.50 17.75 -0.50
C TYR A 139 -3.87 17.03 -1.71
N GLN A 140 -4.70 16.49 -2.60
CA GLN A 140 -4.24 15.81 -3.82
C GLN A 140 -3.49 16.77 -4.75
N LEU A 141 -3.95 18.02 -4.89
CA LEU A 141 -3.26 19.04 -5.69
C LEU A 141 -1.90 19.43 -5.09
N ASN A 142 -1.81 19.52 -3.75
CA ASN A 142 -0.52 19.76 -3.08
C ASN A 142 0.46 18.61 -3.30
N LEU A 143 0.01 17.35 -3.21
CA LEU A 143 0.85 16.19 -3.51
C LEU A 143 1.31 16.19 -4.97
N ALA A 144 0.42 16.48 -5.91
CA ALA A 144 0.74 16.59 -7.32
C ALA A 144 1.74 17.73 -7.58
N ALA A 145 1.54 18.89 -6.96
CA ALA A 145 2.47 20.02 -7.08
C ALA A 145 3.86 19.67 -6.54
N ALA A 146 3.94 19.01 -5.39
CA ALA A 146 5.21 18.54 -4.83
C ALA A 146 5.93 17.52 -5.74
N TRP A 147 5.20 16.77 -6.54
CA TRP A 147 5.78 15.87 -7.54
C TRP A 147 6.47 16.62 -8.69
N PHE A 148 5.92 17.76 -9.10
CA PHE A 148 6.42 18.55 -10.22
C PHE A 148 7.46 19.61 -9.80
N LEU A 149 7.55 19.97 -8.51
CA LEU A 149 8.57 20.86 -8.03
C LEU A 149 9.89 20.09 -7.92
N PRO A 150 10.94 20.47 -8.67
CA PRO A 150 12.27 19.91 -8.43
C PRO A 150 12.70 20.28 -7.01
N GLU A 151 13.51 19.43 -6.40
CA GLU A 151 14.06 19.52 -5.03
C GLU A 151 14.70 20.91 -4.78
N ALA A 152 13.88 21.93 -4.61
CA ALA A 152 14.32 23.31 -4.37
C ALA A 152 14.20 23.71 -2.88
N ILE A 153 13.91 22.75 -1.99
CA ILE A 153 13.99 23.00 -0.55
C ILE A 153 14.98 21.98 0.00
N GLY A 154 16.24 22.46 -0.05
CA GLY A 154 17.41 21.74 0.39
C GLY A 154 17.37 21.42 1.88
N THR A 155 17.97 20.32 2.16
CA THR A 155 19.00 20.09 3.18
C THR A 155 19.16 21.22 4.19
N HIS A 156 18.68 21.00 5.37
CA HIS A 156 19.42 21.31 6.59
C HIS A 156 19.20 20.20 7.61
#